data_c2519e7b40d2f883046e2079a988c039
#
_entry.id   c2519e7b40d2f883046e2079a988c039
#
_cell.length_a   1.000
_cell.length_b   1.000
_cell.length_c   1.000
_cell.angle_alpha   90.00
_cell.angle_beta   90.00
_cell.angle_gamma   90.00
#
_symmetry.space_group_name_H-M   'P 1'
#
loop_
_entity.id
_entity.type
_entity.pdbx_description
1 polymer ?
#
loop_
_entity_poly.entity_id
_entity_poly.type
_entity_poly.pdbx_seq_one_letter_code
_entity_poly.pdbx_strand_id
1 'polypeptide(L)'
;MRFCVLLLAGVLSCATSFAATDPFVGTWMYNAQKSPKPTIRYAIKDLGDGRYSLTGSTGITVEIKADGLSIKTRTGATVSFKKLDDHDWQMVRDDGQKMVRTYNISPDDKTLTLHDVFTGNAEDNYETTTKYARLSPGNSIFGEWQSVSMEEKMIGEGLKLMITPFAADGLRFNVPAHKHLSEMNFDGKIYLDSGSGDTKGHSSSGKRVNDHLLQIDDQVNGKPEESEELKVSDDGKTLTIISRPANSSAVFTMVWDRQ
;
A
#
# COMPACT_ATOMS: atom_id res chain seq x y z
N MET A 1 -17.46 -34.92 -76.02
CA MET A 1 -17.14 -35.16 -74.63
C MET A 1 -16.51 -33.89 -74.06
N ARG A 2 -17.23 -33.11 -73.28
CA ARG A 2 -16.70 -31.87 -72.61
C ARG A 2 -16.53 -32.20 -71.12
N PHE A 3 -15.26 -32.13 -70.65
CA PHE A 3 -14.97 -32.28 -69.21
C PHE A 3 -15.11 -30.91 -68.51
N CYS A 4 -16.06 -30.82 -67.61
CA CYS A 4 -16.18 -29.71 -66.67
C CYS A 4 -15.23 -29.98 -65.47
N VAL A 5 -14.21 -29.13 -65.28
CA VAL A 5 -13.36 -29.11 -64.09
C VAL A 5 -13.98 -28.11 -63.10
N LEU A 6 -14.55 -28.63 -62.02
CA LEU A 6 -14.98 -27.80 -60.85
C LEU A 6 -13.76 -27.45 -60.00
N LEU A 7 -13.39 -26.19 -59.99
CA LEU A 7 -12.44 -25.63 -59.03
C LEU A 7 -13.17 -25.34 -57.71
N LEU A 8 -12.88 -26.13 -56.65
CA LEU A 8 -13.32 -25.86 -55.28
C LEU A 8 -12.35 -24.85 -54.66
N ALA A 9 -12.75 -23.58 -54.58
CA ALA A 9 -12.02 -22.56 -53.84
C ALA A 9 -12.30 -22.73 -52.32
N GLY A 10 -11.33 -23.34 -51.62
CA GLY A 10 -11.36 -23.41 -50.17
C GLY A 10 -11.05 -22.04 -49.53
N VAL A 11 -12.04 -21.42 -48.90
CA VAL A 11 -11.84 -20.22 -48.11
C VAL A 11 -11.20 -20.65 -46.79
N LEU A 12 -9.89 -20.44 -46.65
CA LEU A 12 -9.20 -20.53 -45.36
C LEU A 12 -9.64 -19.32 -44.50
N SER A 13 -10.59 -19.53 -43.59
CA SER A 13 -10.89 -18.56 -42.53
C SER A 13 -9.72 -18.59 -41.55
N CYS A 14 -8.77 -17.65 -41.67
CA CYS A 14 -7.84 -17.34 -40.58
C CYS A 14 -8.64 -16.77 -39.39
N ALA A 15 -9.00 -17.64 -38.46
CA ALA A 15 -9.43 -17.19 -37.14
C ALA A 15 -8.22 -16.54 -36.47
N THR A 16 -8.18 -15.22 -36.45
CA THR A 16 -7.27 -14.48 -35.58
C THR A 16 -7.68 -14.79 -34.15
N SER A 17 -6.98 -15.74 -33.51
CA SER A 17 -7.05 -15.89 -32.08
C SER A 17 -6.48 -14.58 -31.48
N PHE A 18 -7.35 -13.73 -31.00
CA PHE A 18 -6.92 -12.71 -30.06
C PHE A 18 -6.42 -13.47 -28.84
N ALA A 19 -5.10 -13.50 -28.64
CA ALA A 19 -4.55 -13.95 -27.38
C ALA A 19 -5.27 -13.13 -26.29
N ALA A 20 -5.95 -13.81 -25.36
CA ALA A 20 -6.60 -13.15 -24.26
C ALA A 20 -5.52 -12.33 -23.53
N THR A 21 -5.74 -11.02 -23.43
CA THR A 21 -4.83 -10.13 -22.70
C THR A 21 -4.84 -10.59 -21.25
N ASP A 22 -3.64 -10.72 -20.66
CA ASP A 22 -3.51 -11.05 -19.23
C ASP A 22 -4.46 -10.16 -18.40
N PRO A 23 -5.35 -10.72 -17.57
CA PRO A 23 -6.38 -9.96 -16.86
C PRO A 23 -5.82 -8.92 -15.90
N PHE A 24 -4.55 -9.04 -15.48
CA PHE A 24 -3.91 -8.03 -14.65
C PHE A 24 -3.47 -6.78 -15.44
N VAL A 25 -3.17 -6.93 -16.73
CA VAL A 25 -2.66 -5.83 -17.58
C VAL A 25 -3.72 -4.73 -17.73
N GLY A 26 -3.33 -3.50 -17.39
CA GLY A 26 -4.19 -2.32 -17.49
C GLY A 26 -3.77 -1.20 -16.55
N THR A 27 -4.57 -0.15 -16.53
CA THR A 27 -4.49 0.94 -15.57
C THR A 27 -5.58 0.78 -14.53
N TRP A 28 -5.21 0.86 -13.27
CA TRP A 28 -6.08 0.66 -12.12
C TRP A 28 -6.07 1.90 -11.26
N MET A 29 -7.24 2.35 -10.83
CA MET A 29 -7.43 3.49 -9.96
C MET A 29 -7.86 3.01 -8.57
N TYR A 30 -7.11 3.41 -7.52
CA TYR A 30 -7.48 3.08 -6.14
C TYR A 30 -8.86 3.62 -5.77
N ASN A 31 -9.68 2.77 -5.15
CA ASN A 31 -11.01 3.12 -4.67
C ASN A 31 -11.09 3.00 -3.15
N ALA A 32 -10.88 4.12 -2.46
CA ALA A 32 -10.92 4.19 -1.00
C ALA A 32 -12.29 3.79 -0.41
N GLN A 33 -13.38 4.02 -1.15
CA GLN A 33 -14.74 3.71 -0.65
C GLN A 33 -15.05 2.22 -0.71
N LYS A 34 -14.50 1.49 -1.70
CA LYS A 34 -14.64 0.04 -1.82
C LYS A 34 -13.65 -0.73 -0.95
N SER A 35 -12.58 -0.07 -0.50
CA SER A 35 -11.51 -0.67 0.29
C SER A 35 -11.94 -0.81 1.75
N PRO A 36 -12.03 -2.05 2.29
CA PRO A 36 -12.34 -2.28 3.70
C PRO A 36 -11.31 -1.60 4.60
N LYS A 37 -11.79 -0.99 5.68
CA LYS A 37 -10.87 -0.34 6.63
C LYS A 37 -10.36 -1.38 7.64
N PRO A 38 -9.03 -1.53 7.79
CA PRO A 38 -8.46 -2.52 8.67
C PRO A 38 -8.71 -2.16 10.13
N THR A 39 -8.85 -3.17 10.99
CA THR A 39 -8.70 -2.97 12.43
C THR A 39 -7.22 -2.93 12.75
N ILE A 40 -6.73 -1.77 13.15
CA ILE A 40 -5.31 -1.56 13.46
C ILE A 40 -5.10 -1.27 14.93
N ARG A 41 -3.95 -1.71 15.46
CA ARG A 41 -3.49 -1.37 16.80
C ARG A 41 -2.41 -0.31 16.73
N TYR A 42 -2.43 0.56 17.71
CA TYR A 42 -1.44 1.61 17.89
C TYR A 42 -1.02 1.66 19.36
N ALA A 43 0.25 1.80 19.64
CA ALA A 43 0.74 1.87 21.02
C ALA A 43 1.69 3.06 21.17
N ILE A 44 1.50 3.82 22.25
CA ILE A 44 2.37 4.93 22.64
C ILE A 44 2.80 4.70 24.08
N LYS A 45 4.12 4.63 24.30
CA LYS A 45 4.71 4.45 25.64
C LYS A 45 5.56 5.65 26.00
N ASP A 46 5.42 6.12 27.21
CA ASP A 46 6.33 7.07 27.84
C ASP A 46 7.57 6.30 28.32
N LEU A 47 8.75 6.71 27.87
CA LEU A 47 10.05 6.13 28.27
C LEU A 47 10.77 6.99 29.32
N GLY A 48 10.15 8.10 29.76
CA GLY A 48 10.74 9.09 30.62
C GLY A 48 11.64 10.09 29.89
N ASP A 49 12.00 11.17 30.56
CA ASP A 49 12.87 12.23 30.00
C ASP A 49 12.40 12.86 28.70
N GLY A 50 11.07 12.89 28.47
CA GLY A 50 10.45 13.39 27.26
C GLY A 50 10.67 12.51 26.04
N ARG A 51 11.04 11.23 26.24
CA ARG A 51 11.17 10.22 25.19
C ARG A 51 9.92 9.34 25.13
N TYR A 52 9.57 8.96 23.93
CA TYR A 52 8.36 8.18 23.65
C TYR A 52 8.66 7.08 22.64
N SER A 53 7.97 5.96 22.78
CA SER A 53 7.97 4.86 21.82
C SER A 53 6.59 4.81 21.15
N LEU A 54 6.60 4.91 19.81
CA LEU A 54 5.39 4.88 19.00
C LEU A 54 5.43 3.62 18.10
N THR A 55 4.47 2.74 18.26
CA THR A 55 4.33 1.53 17.46
C THR A 55 3.06 1.63 16.61
N GLY A 56 3.22 1.71 15.29
CA GLY A 56 2.13 1.88 14.34
C GLY A 56 1.52 0.57 13.87
N SER A 57 0.64 0.67 12.87
CA SER A 57 -0.12 -0.46 12.28
C SER A 57 0.76 -1.55 11.66
N THR A 58 1.92 -1.20 11.17
CA THR A 58 2.88 -2.15 10.57
C THR A 58 3.77 -2.86 11.61
N GLY A 59 3.58 -2.56 12.92
CA GLY A 59 4.42 -3.09 13.99
C GLY A 59 5.79 -2.39 14.11
N ILE A 60 6.11 -1.45 13.23
CA ILE A 60 7.34 -0.66 13.31
C ILE A 60 7.27 0.28 14.52
N THR A 61 8.33 0.27 15.32
CA THR A 61 8.47 1.11 16.50
C THR A 61 9.49 2.21 16.25
N VAL A 62 9.12 3.44 16.59
CA VAL A 62 10.00 4.61 16.56
C VAL A 62 10.13 5.16 17.96
N GLU A 63 11.39 5.34 18.43
CA GLU A 63 11.69 6.06 19.65
C GLU A 63 12.09 7.49 19.32
N ILE A 64 11.44 8.46 19.95
CA ILE A 64 11.62 9.88 19.64
C ILE A 64 11.37 10.75 20.87
N LYS A 65 12.03 11.93 20.94
CA LYS A 65 11.71 12.98 21.89
C LYS A 65 10.59 13.88 21.38
N ALA A 66 9.75 14.36 22.28
CA ALA A 66 8.70 15.32 21.95
C ALA A 66 9.17 16.78 22.05
N ASP A 67 10.37 17.06 21.54
CA ASP A 67 10.98 18.39 21.52
C ASP A 67 10.81 19.13 20.18
N GLY A 68 10.19 18.47 19.22
CA GLY A 68 10.00 19.00 17.86
C GLY A 68 11.21 18.89 16.96
N LEU A 69 12.34 18.37 17.46
CA LEU A 69 13.53 18.17 16.64
C LEU A 69 13.41 16.95 15.76
N SER A 70 13.92 17.05 14.54
CA SER A 70 13.87 15.95 13.57
C SER A 70 14.99 14.96 13.81
N ILE A 71 14.66 13.67 13.75
CA ILE A 71 15.61 12.55 13.75
C ILE A 71 15.48 11.77 12.45
N LYS A 72 16.56 11.08 12.05
CA LYS A 72 16.50 10.07 10.97
C LYS A 72 16.18 8.71 11.58
N THR A 73 15.17 8.06 11.02
CA THR A 73 14.84 6.67 11.38
C THR A 73 15.80 5.69 10.72
N ARG A 74 15.71 4.42 11.13
CA ARG A 74 16.49 3.33 10.51
C ARG A 74 16.18 3.13 9.03
N THR A 75 14.97 3.48 8.59
CA THR A 75 14.53 3.40 7.18
C THR A 75 14.91 4.63 6.36
N GLY A 76 15.57 5.64 6.95
CA GLY A 76 15.99 6.86 6.28
C GLY A 76 15.00 8.01 6.36
N ALA A 77 13.77 7.75 6.75
CA ALA A 77 12.75 8.80 6.94
C ALA A 77 13.18 9.81 8.01
N THR A 78 12.83 11.07 7.82
CA THR A 78 12.99 12.12 8.83
C THR A 78 11.69 12.21 9.63
N VAL A 79 11.77 12.15 10.96
CA VAL A 79 10.59 12.21 11.84
C VAL A 79 10.83 13.24 12.94
N SER A 80 9.83 14.05 13.25
CA SER A 80 9.79 14.90 14.43
C SER A 80 8.48 14.70 15.19
N PHE A 81 8.53 14.89 16.51
CA PHE A 81 7.37 14.74 17.39
C PHE A 81 7.34 15.86 18.41
N LYS A 82 6.19 16.41 18.70
CA LYS A 82 6.04 17.47 19.71
C LYS A 82 4.68 17.40 20.39
N LYS A 83 4.65 17.76 21.66
CA LYS A 83 3.44 18.09 22.38
C LYS A 83 3.02 19.53 22.01
N LEU A 84 1.77 19.74 21.64
CA LEU A 84 1.21 21.09 21.37
C LEU A 84 0.55 21.65 22.62
N ASP A 85 -0.27 20.82 23.28
CA ASP A 85 -0.89 21.10 24.58
C ASP A 85 -1.22 19.78 25.32
N ASP A 86 -2.13 19.79 26.28
CA ASP A 86 -2.44 18.58 27.06
C ASP A 86 -3.26 17.54 26.29
N HIS A 87 -3.93 17.95 25.23
CA HIS A 87 -4.78 17.10 24.41
C HIS A 87 -4.24 16.86 23.00
N ASP A 88 -3.34 17.73 22.53
CA ASP A 88 -2.89 17.72 21.17
C ASP A 88 -1.38 17.47 21.02
N TRP A 89 -1.02 16.58 20.10
CA TRP A 89 0.35 16.26 19.74
C TRP A 89 0.49 16.25 18.23
N GLN A 90 1.69 16.45 17.73
CA GLN A 90 1.97 16.43 16.30
C GLN A 90 3.20 15.61 15.98
N MET A 91 3.12 14.81 14.92
CA MET A 91 4.25 14.16 14.28
C MET A 91 4.34 14.64 12.84
N VAL A 92 5.55 14.90 12.39
CA VAL A 92 5.84 15.11 10.97
C VAL A 92 6.81 14.03 10.54
N ARG A 93 6.48 13.33 9.47
CA ARG A 93 7.34 12.34 8.81
C ARG A 93 7.60 12.79 7.39
N ASP A 94 8.83 12.59 6.91
CA ASP A 94 9.22 12.84 5.53
C ASP A 94 10.17 11.73 5.07
N ASP A 95 9.74 10.97 4.10
CA ASP A 95 10.49 9.90 3.42
C ASP A 95 10.42 10.05 1.90
N GLY A 96 10.16 11.27 1.42
CA GLY A 96 9.86 11.60 0.04
C GLY A 96 8.38 11.92 -0.16
N GLN A 97 7.50 11.34 0.66
CA GLN A 97 6.13 11.80 0.88
C GLN A 97 6.04 12.38 2.30
N LYS A 98 5.59 13.61 2.41
CA LYS A 98 5.44 14.26 3.73
C LYS A 98 4.10 13.87 4.34
N MET A 99 4.14 13.38 5.58
CA MET A 99 2.95 13.15 6.41
C MET A 99 2.99 14.10 7.62
N VAL A 100 1.88 14.78 7.86
CA VAL A 100 1.63 15.52 9.09
C VAL A 100 0.52 14.81 9.83
N ARG A 101 0.83 14.27 11.01
CA ARG A 101 -0.13 13.59 11.89
C ARG A 101 -0.43 14.44 13.10
N THR A 102 -1.68 14.72 13.35
CA THR A 102 -2.17 15.32 14.60
C THR A 102 -2.82 14.23 15.45
N TYR A 103 -2.46 14.18 16.72
CA TYR A 103 -3.07 13.33 17.74
C TYR A 103 -3.96 14.22 18.57
N ASN A 104 -5.21 13.85 18.73
CA ASN A 104 -6.13 14.52 19.64
C ASN A 104 -6.74 13.50 20.61
N ILE A 105 -6.54 13.70 21.90
CA ILE A 105 -7.12 12.88 22.95
C ILE A 105 -8.38 13.52 23.52
N SER A 106 -9.44 12.73 23.64
CA SER A 106 -10.68 13.21 24.26
C SER A 106 -10.48 13.57 25.75
N PRO A 107 -11.28 14.53 26.30
CA PRO A 107 -11.15 14.95 27.69
C PRO A 107 -11.34 13.83 28.74
N ASP A 108 -11.97 12.73 28.36
CA ASP A 108 -12.16 11.56 29.22
C ASP A 108 -11.09 10.48 29.01
N ASP A 109 -10.06 10.77 28.25
CA ASP A 109 -8.93 9.90 27.88
C ASP A 109 -9.32 8.57 27.18
N LYS A 110 -10.55 8.43 26.67
CA LYS A 110 -11.02 7.16 26.10
C LYS A 110 -10.89 7.04 24.60
N THR A 111 -10.84 8.17 23.91
CA THR A 111 -10.76 8.21 22.44
C THR A 111 -9.51 8.97 22.01
N LEU A 112 -8.71 8.36 21.14
CA LEU A 112 -7.63 9.01 20.43
C LEU A 112 -8.04 9.19 18.96
N THR A 113 -8.00 10.41 18.47
CA THR A 113 -8.20 10.71 17.03
C THR A 113 -6.85 11.02 16.40
N LEU A 114 -6.49 10.29 15.36
CA LEU A 114 -5.34 10.60 14.51
C LEU A 114 -5.88 11.21 13.22
N HIS A 115 -5.39 12.39 12.88
CA HIS A 115 -5.64 13.03 11.60
C HIS A 115 -4.32 13.13 10.84
N ASP A 116 -4.22 12.42 9.72
CA ASP A 116 -3.05 12.36 8.86
C ASP A 116 -3.31 13.12 7.58
N VAL A 117 -2.38 13.99 7.22
CA VAL A 117 -2.36 14.68 5.93
C VAL A 117 -1.10 14.27 5.19
N PHE A 118 -1.27 13.57 4.08
CA PHE A 118 -0.18 13.14 3.20
C PHE A 118 -0.07 14.08 2.01
N THR A 119 1.13 14.60 1.81
CA THR A 119 1.45 15.51 0.70
C THR A 119 2.80 15.14 0.12
N GLY A 120 2.98 15.31 -1.17
CA GLY A 120 4.27 14.99 -1.81
C GLY A 120 4.21 15.05 -3.32
N ASN A 121 3.11 14.60 -3.91
CA ASN A 121 2.85 14.70 -5.34
C ASN A 121 1.34 14.86 -5.58
N ALA A 122 0.97 15.38 -6.77
CA ALA A 122 -0.42 15.67 -7.07
C ALA A 122 -1.33 14.44 -7.15
N GLU A 123 -0.76 13.25 -7.38
CA GLU A 123 -1.52 12.01 -7.59
C GLU A 123 -1.86 11.31 -6.27
N ASP A 124 -1.03 11.46 -5.24
CA ASP A 124 -1.11 10.71 -3.98
C ASP A 124 -1.21 11.64 -2.75
N ASN A 125 -1.98 12.70 -2.87
CA ASN A 125 -2.33 13.53 -1.73
C ASN A 125 -3.65 13.04 -1.15
N TYR A 126 -3.66 12.72 0.13
CA TYR A 126 -4.87 12.26 0.82
C TYR A 126 -4.85 12.60 2.29
N GLU A 127 -6.01 12.54 2.91
CA GLU A 127 -6.21 12.69 4.34
C GLU A 127 -6.82 11.42 4.91
N THR A 128 -6.40 11.04 6.12
CA THR A 128 -7.12 10.02 6.88
C THR A 128 -7.48 10.54 8.25
N THR A 129 -8.67 10.19 8.74
CA THR A 129 -9.07 10.42 10.12
C THR A 129 -9.42 9.09 10.74
N THR A 130 -8.59 8.64 11.69
CA THR A 130 -8.80 7.37 12.39
C THR A 130 -9.12 7.63 13.84
N LYS A 131 -10.24 7.08 14.33
CA LYS A 131 -10.59 7.09 15.76
C LYS A 131 -10.22 5.75 16.37
N TYR A 132 -9.66 5.83 17.56
CA TYR A 132 -9.21 4.68 18.33
C TYR A 132 -9.89 4.68 19.69
N ALA A 133 -10.31 3.49 20.14
CA ALA A 133 -10.69 3.25 21.53
C ALA A 133 -9.48 2.77 22.33
N ARG A 134 -9.38 3.18 23.57
CA ARG A 134 -8.33 2.76 24.50
C ARG A 134 -8.53 1.28 24.90
N LEU A 135 -7.46 0.51 24.83
CA LEU A 135 -7.46 -0.91 25.25
C LEU A 135 -6.86 -1.12 26.65
N SER A 136 -5.96 -0.25 27.08
CA SER A 136 -5.26 -0.39 28.37
C SER A 136 -5.50 0.82 29.25
N PRO A 137 -5.44 0.69 30.58
CA PRO A 137 -5.41 1.85 31.46
C PRO A 137 -4.29 2.82 31.10
N GLY A 138 -4.55 4.11 31.20
CA GLY A 138 -3.58 5.15 30.87
C GLY A 138 -4.24 6.51 30.85
N ASN A 139 -3.44 7.53 30.66
CA ASN A 139 -3.85 8.93 30.54
C ASN A 139 -3.20 9.57 29.33
N SER A 140 -3.76 10.68 28.86
CA SER A 140 -3.30 11.36 27.67
C SER A 140 -3.21 10.40 26.48
N ILE A 141 -2.27 10.56 25.55
CA ILE A 141 -2.10 9.69 24.38
C ILE A 141 -1.45 8.33 24.71
N PHE A 142 -0.95 8.13 25.94
CA PHE A 142 -0.19 6.94 26.30
C PHE A 142 -1.10 5.72 26.53
N GLY A 143 -0.68 4.58 26.05
CA GLY A 143 -1.39 3.32 26.15
C GLY A 143 -1.50 2.56 24.83
N GLU A 144 -2.35 1.56 24.86
CA GLU A 144 -2.69 0.76 23.68
C GLU A 144 -4.06 1.16 23.16
N TRP A 145 -4.16 1.24 21.85
CA TRP A 145 -5.30 1.74 21.12
C TRP A 145 -5.71 0.79 20.02
N GLN A 146 -7.00 0.67 19.74
CA GLN A 146 -7.54 -0.07 18.61
C GLN A 146 -8.47 0.83 17.80
N SER A 147 -8.29 0.84 16.49
CA SER A 147 -9.14 1.61 15.59
C SER A 147 -10.59 1.15 15.65
N VAL A 148 -11.51 2.10 15.70
CA VAL A 148 -12.97 1.87 15.70
C VAL A 148 -13.62 2.46 14.44
N SER A 149 -12.99 3.46 13.83
CA SER A 149 -13.39 3.98 12.52
C SER A 149 -12.19 4.58 11.80
N MET A 150 -12.24 4.57 10.48
CA MET A 150 -11.28 5.23 9.61
C MET A 150 -12.03 5.84 8.43
N GLU A 151 -11.79 7.11 8.20
CA GLU A 151 -12.25 7.85 7.03
C GLU A 151 -11.03 8.23 6.21
N GLU A 152 -11.11 8.08 4.91
CA GLU A 152 -10.06 8.42 3.96
C GLU A 152 -10.64 9.29 2.86
N LYS A 153 -9.93 10.37 2.55
CA LYS A 153 -10.31 11.33 1.54
C LYS A 153 -9.14 11.60 0.62
N MET A 154 -9.29 11.25 -0.64
CA MET A 154 -8.33 11.65 -1.68
C MET A 154 -8.43 13.16 -1.92
N ILE A 155 -7.28 13.85 -1.95
CA ILE A 155 -7.19 15.29 -2.23
C ILE A 155 -6.66 15.49 -3.65
N GLY A 156 -5.82 14.56 -4.13
CA GLY A 156 -5.21 14.60 -5.45
C GLY A 156 -6.02 13.87 -6.53
N GLU A 157 -5.38 13.62 -7.67
CA GLU A 157 -5.98 12.91 -8.82
C GLU A 157 -6.33 11.45 -8.53
N GLY A 158 -5.80 10.88 -7.45
CA GLY A 158 -5.98 9.49 -7.06
C GLY A 158 -4.79 8.61 -7.43
N LEU A 159 -4.55 7.61 -6.60
CA LEU A 159 -3.44 6.69 -6.76
C LEU A 159 -3.70 5.74 -7.94
N LYS A 160 -2.74 5.69 -8.88
CA LYS A 160 -2.77 4.84 -10.07
C LYS A 160 -1.75 3.73 -9.94
N LEU A 161 -2.17 2.51 -10.31
CA LEU A 161 -1.31 1.37 -10.55
C LEU A 161 -1.40 0.98 -12.03
N MET A 162 -0.26 0.98 -12.70
CA MET A 162 -0.15 0.58 -14.09
C MET A 162 0.52 -0.79 -14.15
N ILE A 163 -0.18 -1.78 -14.71
CA ILE A 163 0.35 -3.13 -14.89
C ILE A 163 0.51 -3.37 -16.39
N THR A 164 1.74 -3.67 -16.81
CA THR A 164 2.07 -3.91 -18.21
C THR A 164 2.85 -5.22 -18.36
N PRO A 165 2.84 -5.87 -19.54
CA PRO A 165 3.65 -7.06 -19.77
C PRO A 165 5.15 -6.77 -19.54
N PHE A 166 5.85 -7.74 -18.99
CA PHE A 166 7.30 -7.74 -18.80
C PHE A 166 7.88 -9.09 -19.24
N ALA A 167 8.93 -9.06 -20.04
CA ALA A 167 9.53 -10.27 -20.61
C ALA A 167 8.49 -11.21 -21.29
N ALA A 168 8.68 -12.53 -21.20
CA ALA A 168 7.79 -13.50 -21.83
C ALA A 168 6.49 -13.73 -21.04
N ASP A 169 6.58 -13.89 -19.70
CA ASP A 169 5.48 -14.31 -18.82
C ASP A 169 5.37 -13.47 -17.55
N GLY A 170 6.08 -12.32 -17.51
CA GLY A 170 6.13 -11.45 -16.35
C GLY A 170 5.22 -10.24 -16.47
N LEU A 171 5.14 -9.51 -15.38
CA LEU A 171 4.43 -8.24 -15.29
C LEU A 171 5.35 -7.17 -14.69
N ARG A 172 5.09 -5.96 -15.12
CA ARG A 172 5.66 -4.73 -14.60
C ARG A 172 4.57 -3.99 -13.84
N PHE A 173 4.83 -3.69 -12.58
CA PHE A 173 3.97 -2.91 -11.70
C PHE A 173 4.60 -1.54 -11.51
N ASN A 174 3.87 -0.50 -11.87
CA ASN A 174 4.32 0.89 -11.75
C ASN A 174 3.28 1.71 -10.99
N VAL A 175 3.71 2.30 -9.87
CA VAL A 175 2.95 3.30 -9.12
C VAL A 175 3.65 4.65 -9.32
N PRO A 176 3.26 5.45 -10.32
CA PRO A 176 3.97 6.69 -10.69
C PRO A 176 4.12 7.66 -9.53
N ALA A 177 3.09 7.77 -8.68
CA ALA A 177 3.09 8.62 -7.49
C ALA A 177 4.24 8.30 -6.53
N HIS A 178 4.56 7.03 -6.35
CA HIS A 178 5.64 6.56 -5.48
C HIS A 178 6.98 6.46 -6.20
N LYS A 179 7.01 6.65 -7.53
CA LYS A 179 8.20 6.45 -8.37
C LYS A 179 8.81 5.06 -8.17
N HIS A 180 7.97 4.10 -7.89
CA HIS A 180 8.31 2.70 -7.62
C HIS A 180 7.95 1.86 -8.83
N LEU A 181 8.88 0.98 -9.21
CA LEU A 181 8.74 0.06 -10.34
C LEU A 181 9.21 -1.33 -9.90
N SER A 182 8.31 -2.29 -9.94
CA SER A 182 8.61 -3.70 -9.71
C SER A 182 8.39 -4.49 -11.01
N GLU A 183 9.39 -5.25 -11.42
CA GLU A 183 9.36 -6.06 -12.64
C GLU A 183 9.74 -7.49 -12.29
N MET A 184 8.86 -8.45 -12.55
CA MET A 184 9.14 -9.85 -12.22
C MET A 184 8.47 -10.83 -13.17
N ASN A 185 9.09 -11.99 -13.35
CA ASN A 185 8.42 -13.20 -13.83
C ASN A 185 7.85 -13.95 -12.62
N PHE A 186 6.79 -14.72 -12.85
CA PHE A 186 6.13 -15.49 -11.77
C PHE A 186 6.75 -16.89 -11.63
N ASP A 187 8.08 -16.95 -11.60
CA ASP A 187 8.90 -18.17 -11.51
C ASP A 187 9.46 -18.43 -10.09
N GLY A 188 9.05 -17.60 -9.12
CA GLY A 188 9.47 -17.69 -7.72
C GLY A 188 10.90 -17.20 -7.43
N LYS A 189 11.60 -16.62 -8.43
CA LYS A 189 12.89 -15.99 -8.19
C LYS A 189 12.72 -14.59 -7.62
N ILE A 190 13.80 -14.08 -7.03
CA ILE A 190 13.87 -12.73 -6.48
C ILE A 190 14.28 -11.75 -7.57
N TYR A 191 13.52 -10.68 -7.72
CA TYR A 191 13.74 -9.56 -8.63
C TYR A 191 13.95 -8.29 -7.81
N LEU A 192 14.95 -7.49 -8.18
CA LEU A 192 15.21 -6.21 -7.52
C LEU A 192 14.24 -5.15 -8.05
N ASP A 193 13.66 -4.42 -7.14
CA ASP A 193 12.82 -3.29 -7.49
C ASP A 193 13.66 -2.10 -7.95
N SER A 194 13.07 -1.26 -8.78
CA SER A 194 13.71 -0.11 -9.38
C SER A 194 12.80 1.12 -9.30
N GLY A 195 13.34 2.26 -9.73
CA GLY A 195 12.66 3.54 -9.69
C GLY A 195 13.49 4.59 -8.97
N SER A 196 12.98 5.81 -8.92
CA SER A 196 13.63 6.92 -8.21
C SER A 196 13.07 7.17 -6.81
N GLY A 197 12.12 6.36 -6.38
CA GLY A 197 11.61 6.31 -5.01
C GLY A 197 12.55 5.57 -4.06
N ASP A 198 12.11 5.28 -2.85
CA ASP A 198 12.88 4.49 -1.88
C ASP A 198 12.77 2.98 -2.21
N THR A 199 13.59 2.56 -3.19
CA THR A 199 13.66 1.16 -3.65
C THR A 199 14.94 0.46 -3.22
N LYS A 200 15.79 1.14 -2.45
CA LYS A 200 17.09 0.59 -2.05
C LYS A 200 16.94 -0.64 -1.17
N GLY A 201 17.41 -1.78 -1.70
CA GLY A 201 17.33 -3.07 -1.02
C GLY A 201 15.97 -3.74 -1.09
N HIS A 202 14.99 -3.13 -1.77
CA HIS A 202 13.70 -3.76 -2.04
C HIS A 202 13.83 -4.81 -3.14
N SER A 203 13.14 -5.90 -2.96
CA SER A 203 13.08 -6.99 -3.93
C SER A 203 11.78 -7.77 -3.74
N SER A 204 11.28 -8.31 -4.83
CA SER A 204 10.02 -9.04 -4.84
C SER A 204 10.19 -10.39 -5.52
N SER A 205 9.40 -11.38 -5.10
CA SER A 205 9.26 -12.64 -5.80
C SER A 205 7.78 -12.96 -5.99
N GLY A 206 7.43 -13.49 -7.17
CA GLY A 206 6.03 -13.69 -7.53
C GLY A 206 5.73 -15.12 -7.96
N LYS A 207 4.48 -15.53 -7.70
CA LYS A 207 3.91 -16.79 -8.17
C LYS A 207 2.52 -16.54 -8.76
N ARG A 208 2.29 -17.05 -9.97
CA ARG A 208 0.94 -17.10 -10.56
C ARG A 208 0.24 -18.36 -10.06
N VAL A 209 -0.83 -18.16 -9.29
CA VAL A 209 -1.66 -19.26 -8.76
C VAL A 209 -2.64 -19.74 -9.81
N ASN A 210 -3.27 -18.78 -10.52
CA ASN A 210 -4.13 -19.00 -11.68
C ASN A 210 -4.23 -17.70 -12.49
N ASP A 211 -5.06 -17.68 -13.54
CA ASP A 211 -5.17 -16.53 -14.44
C ASP A 211 -5.64 -15.24 -13.74
N HIS A 212 -6.34 -15.35 -12.61
CA HIS A 212 -6.91 -14.24 -11.86
C HIS A 212 -6.29 -14.03 -10.47
N LEU A 213 -5.24 -14.79 -10.10
CA LEU A 213 -4.63 -14.72 -8.77
C LEU A 213 -3.12 -14.80 -8.84
N LEU A 214 -2.46 -13.76 -8.33
CA LEU A 214 -1.02 -13.70 -8.10
C LEU A 214 -0.73 -13.67 -6.60
N GLN A 215 0.41 -14.21 -6.21
CA GLN A 215 1.02 -14.03 -4.89
C GLN A 215 2.38 -13.37 -5.08
N ILE A 216 2.66 -12.35 -4.27
CA ILE A 216 3.93 -11.62 -4.28
C ILE A 216 4.45 -11.56 -2.85
N ASP A 217 5.74 -11.84 -2.68
CA ASP A 217 6.44 -11.71 -1.41
C ASP A 217 7.52 -10.64 -1.55
N ASP A 218 7.43 -9.59 -0.74
CA ASP A 218 8.33 -8.46 -0.73
C ASP A 218 9.34 -8.53 0.40
N GLN A 219 10.53 -8.07 0.12
CA GLN A 219 11.67 -8.11 1.04
C GLN A 219 12.42 -6.78 1.00
N VAL A 220 12.99 -6.40 2.15
CA VAL A 220 13.95 -5.29 2.27
C VAL A 220 15.25 -5.83 2.84
N ASN A 221 16.33 -5.69 2.07
CA ASN A 221 17.66 -6.22 2.43
C ASN A 221 17.62 -7.72 2.77
N GLY A 222 16.83 -8.51 2.01
CA GLY A 222 16.68 -9.95 2.17
C GLY A 222 15.83 -10.38 3.38
N LYS A 223 15.14 -9.46 4.04
CA LYS A 223 14.21 -9.77 5.14
C LYS A 223 12.78 -9.59 4.66
N PRO A 224 11.87 -10.52 5.00
CA PRO A 224 10.46 -10.39 4.67
C PRO A 224 9.91 -9.04 5.19
N GLU A 225 9.22 -8.32 4.32
CA GLU A 225 8.54 -7.08 4.64
C GLU A 225 7.03 -7.26 4.57
N GLU A 226 6.54 -7.86 3.50
CA GLU A 226 5.12 -7.99 3.21
C GLU A 226 4.85 -9.20 2.32
N SER A 227 3.65 -9.75 2.39
CA SER A 227 3.12 -10.68 1.41
C SER A 227 1.81 -10.16 0.86
N GLU A 228 1.62 -10.28 -0.44
CA GLU A 228 0.45 -9.77 -1.15
C GLU A 228 -0.26 -10.86 -1.95
N GLU A 229 -1.59 -10.79 -1.97
CA GLU A 229 -2.43 -11.51 -2.92
C GLU A 229 -3.12 -10.48 -3.83
N LEU A 230 -2.90 -10.59 -5.14
CA LEU A 230 -3.53 -9.77 -6.16
C LEU A 230 -4.58 -10.60 -6.88
N LYS A 231 -5.84 -10.16 -6.82
CA LYS A 231 -6.97 -10.86 -7.44
C LYS A 231 -7.75 -9.95 -8.38
N VAL A 232 -7.85 -10.34 -9.64
CA VAL A 232 -8.74 -9.69 -10.62
C VAL A 232 -10.10 -10.38 -10.59
N SER A 233 -11.19 -9.60 -10.60
CA SER A 233 -12.55 -10.12 -10.69
C SER A 233 -12.80 -10.80 -12.05
N ASP A 234 -13.77 -11.73 -12.10
CA ASP A 234 -14.10 -12.50 -13.31
C ASP A 234 -14.53 -11.60 -14.47
N ASP A 235 -15.14 -10.44 -14.19
CA ASP A 235 -15.51 -9.43 -15.18
C ASP A 235 -14.35 -8.52 -15.60
N GLY A 236 -13.16 -8.69 -15.00
CA GLY A 236 -11.96 -7.94 -15.29
C GLY A 236 -11.97 -6.46 -14.84
N LYS A 237 -12.98 -6.03 -14.06
CA LYS A 237 -13.18 -4.60 -13.73
C LYS A 237 -12.58 -4.17 -12.40
N THR A 238 -12.30 -5.12 -11.52
CA THR A 238 -11.81 -4.86 -10.17
C THR A 238 -10.55 -5.66 -9.89
N LEU A 239 -9.52 -5.00 -9.38
CA LEU A 239 -8.33 -5.63 -8.81
C LEU A 239 -8.39 -5.45 -7.29
N THR A 240 -8.29 -6.53 -6.55
CA THR A 240 -8.17 -6.53 -5.10
C THR A 240 -6.76 -6.94 -4.71
N ILE A 241 -6.09 -6.12 -3.90
CA ILE A 241 -4.78 -6.41 -3.33
C ILE A 241 -4.98 -6.60 -1.83
N ILE A 242 -4.57 -7.76 -1.32
CA ILE A 242 -4.60 -8.08 0.11
C ILE A 242 -3.15 -8.18 0.58
N SER A 243 -2.76 -7.25 1.42
CA SER A 243 -1.41 -7.08 1.91
C SER A 243 -1.32 -7.46 3.39
N ARG A 244 -0.25 -8.20 3.74
CA ARG A 244 0.02 -8.69 5.09
C ARG A 244 1.47 -8.37 5.48
N PRO A 245 1.71 -7.27 6.21
CA PRO A 245 3.06 -6.93 6.67
C PRO A 245 3.63 -8.00 7.60
N ALA A 246 4.89 -8.37 7.41
CA ALA A 246 5.54 -9.47 8.14
C ALA A 246 5.60 -9.28 9.66
N ASN A 247 5.61 -8.02 10.13
CA ASN A 247 5.74 -7.66 11.55
C ASN A 247 4.42 -7.21 12.19
N SER A 248 3.28 -7.49 11.56
CA SER A 248 1.96 -7.06 12.03
C SER A 248 0.92 -8.16 11.82
N SER A 249 -0.10 -8.18 12.67
CA SER A 249 -1.30 -8.97 12.45
C SER A 249 -2.36 -8.23 11.61
N ALA A 250 -2.08 -7.00 11.20
CA ALA A 250 -2.98 -6.24 10.35
C ALA A 250 -3.06 -6.83 8.94
N VAL A 251 -4.25 -6.79 8.36
CA VAL A 251 -4.48 -7.14 6.96
C VAL A 251 -5.06 -5.92 6.29
N PHE A 252 -4.40 -5.47 5.25
CA PHE A 252 -4.86 -4.35 4.44
C PHE A 252 -5.47 -4.89 3.16
N THR A 253 -6.65 -4.39 2.80
CA THR A 253 -7.30 -4.74 1.55
C THR A 253 -7.53 -3.49 0.75
N MET A 254 -6.96 -3.43 -0.42
CA MET A 254 -7.09 -2.32 -1.35
C MET A 254 -7.88 -2.77 -2.56
N VAL A 255 -8.87 -1.99 -2.94
CA VAL A 255 -9.72 -2.24 -4.11
C VAL A 255 -9.42 -1.17 -5.16
N TRP A 256 -9.20 -1.63 -6.38
CA TRP A 256 -8.83 -0.80 -7.52
C TRP A 256 -9.81 -1.02 -8.65
N ASP A 257 -10.27 0.03 -9.27
CA ASP A 257 -11.16 -0.02 -10.43
C ASP A 257 -10.36 0.15 -11.73
N ARG A 258 -10.66 -0.69 -12.73
CA ARG A 258 -10.04 -0.60 -14.05
C ARG A 258 -10.48 0.68 -14.75
N GLN A 259 -9.55 1.35 -15.42
CA GLN A 259 -9.78 2.55 -16.22
C GLN A 259 -9.97 2.21 -17.69
#